data_6cbab4969b37e81dd6f4441d02397d8a
#
_entry.id   6cbab4969b37e81dd6f4441d02397d8a
#
_cell.length_a   1.000
_cell.length_b   1.000
_cell.length_c   1.000
_cell.angle_alpha   90.00
_cell.angle_beta   90.00
_cell.angle_gamma   90.00
#
_symmetry.space_group_name_H-M   'P 1'
#
loop_
_entity.id
_entity.type
_entity.pdbx_description
1 polymer ?
#
loop_
_entity_poly.entity_id
_entity_poly.type
_entity_poly.pdbx_seq_one_letter_code
_entity_poly.pdbx_strand_id
1 'polypeptide(L)'
;MISETDLIWWSALHDAYALTDIRAVCDLGQQELFDGGSGFFDSACRRFAELCGMPGTDLTRCRSSAALWHALGRRIVSIDVVGAGDDFRYLDLNHDTTPVDLRGAFDFVTNIGTSEHILNQLNVLQVVHDLTKCGGVMAHAVPTGGYCGHGFFNYNLKLFTTLAKANEYDCLDTWIAVEEETHGLRPDIIDFLRGDHLMFRNVRAGPGHPLVVFGDLAPRFKANDSSLYVFLRKNSDAPFRAAVDVADRPQTSFENTRAAAGR
;
A
#
# COMPACT_ATOMS: atom_id res chain seq x y z
N MET A 1 -3.26 -9.71 5.83
CA MET A 1 -4.72 -10.00 5.83
C MET A 1 -5.46 -8.77 5.36
N ILE A 2 -6.56 -8.94 4.59
CA ILE A 2 -7.40 -7.85 4.06
C ILE A 2 -8.68 -7.78 4.88
N SER A 3 -9.06 -6.58 5.30
CA SER A 3 -10.27 -6.29 6.08
C SER A 3 -11.17 -5.28 5.36
N GLU A 4 -12.29 -4.91 5.98
CA GLU A 4 -13.13 -3.80 5.49
C GLU A 4 -12.38 -2.47 5.39
N THR A 5 -11.39 -2.23 6.25
CA THR A 5 -10.55 -1.03 6.18
C THR A 5 -9.81 -0.94 4.85
N ASP A 6 -9.25 -2.05 4.38
CA ASP A 6 -8.55 -2.11 3.09
C ASP A 6 -9.53 -1.93 1.93
N LEU A 7 -10.71 -2.54 1.99
CA LEU A 7 -11.75 -2.37 0.97
C LEU A 7 -12.25 -0.93 0.87
N ILE A 8 -12.41 -0.24 2.01
CA ILE A 8 -12.77 1.18 2.06
C ILE A 8 -11.65 2.03 1.45
N TRP A 9 -10.40 1.76 1.83
CA TRP A 9 -9.25 2.45 1.29
C TRP A 9 -9.11 2.24 -0.23
N TRP A 10 -9.26 0.99 -0.72
CA TRP A 10 -9.26 0.71 -2.15
C TRP A 10 -10.43 1.38 -2.88
N SER A 11 -11.60 1.46 -2.23
CA SER A 11 -12.75 2.19 -2.79
C SER A 11 -12.47 3.67 -3.00
N ALA A 12 -11.71 4.30 -2.11
CA ALA A 12 -11.32 5.70 -2.23
C ALA A 12 -10.34 5.95 -3.39
N LEU A 13 -9.63 4.94 -3.86
CA LEU A 13 -8.77 5.02 -5.04
C LEU A 13 -9.57 5.36 -6.31
N HIS A 14 -10.86 4.98 -6.37
CA HIS A 14 -11.69 5.15 -7.57
C HIS A 14 -11.74 6.58 -8.10
N ASP A 15 -11.61 7.57 -7.22
CA ASP A 15 -11.60 9.00 -7.59
C ASP A 15 -10.36 9.39 -8.42
N ALA A 16 -9.24 8.68 -8.23
CA ALA A 16 -7.97 8.96 -8.91
C ALA A 16 -7.59 7.89 -9.94
N TYR A 17 -8.15 6.69 -9.80
CA TYR A 17 -7.90 5.54 -10.67
C TYR A 17 -9.14 4.66 -10.73
N ALA A 18 -9.71 4.49 -11.92
CA ALA A 18 -10.94 3.74 -12.07
C ALA A 18 -10.73 2.25 -11.73
N LEU A 19 -11.40 1.76 -10.69
CA LEU A 19 -11.29 0.36 -10.25
C LEU A 19 -11.79 -0.63 -11.31
N THR A 20 -12.62 -0.16 -12.24
CA THR A 20 -13.05 -0.93 -13.42
C THR A 20 -11.90 -1.28 -14.36
N ASP A 21 -10.79 -0.54 -14.31
CA ASP A 21 -9.63 -0.75 -15.20
C ASP A 21 -8.67 -1.81 -14.67
N ILE A 22 -8.82 -2.22 -13.41
CA ILE A 22 -8.06 -3.33 -12.83
C ILE A 22 -8.50 -4.63 -13.50
N ARG A 23 -7.58 -5.33 -14.17
CA ARG A 23 -7.79 -6.65 -14.81
C ARG A 23 -6.90 -7.72 -14.21
N ALA A 24 -5.71 -7.34 -13.76
CA ALA A 24 -4.71 -8.22 -13.20
C ALA A 24 -4.13 -7.64 -11.92
N VAL A 25 -4.13 -8.46 -10.88
CA VAL A 25 -3.68 -8.11 -9.52
C VAL A 25 -2.51 -9.00 -9.12
N CYS A 26 -1.56 -8.43 -8.39
CA CYS A 26 -0.53 -9.21 -7.70
C CYS A 26 -0.51 -8.84 -6.23
N ASP A 27 -0.65 -9.83 -5.35
CA ASP A 27 -0.48 -9.66 -3.92
C ASP A 27 0.93 -10.08 -3.50
N LEU A 28 1.61 -9.24 -2.71
CA LEU A 28 2.73 -9.68 -1.91
C LEU A 28 2.17 -10.40 -0.68
N GLY A 29 2.51 -11.68 -0.56
CA GLY A 29 1.90 -12.58 0.42
C GLY A 29 0.52 -13.10 -0.03
N GLN A 30 0.22 -14.34 0.31
CA GLN A 30 -1.11 -14.91 0.09
C GLN A 30 -2.06 -14.38 1.17
N GLN A 31 -3.01 -13.51 0.79
CA GLN A 31 -3.83 -12.75 1.72
C GLN A 31 -5.17 -13.43 2.01
N GLU A 32 -5.53 -13.48 3.29
CA GLU A 32 -6.89 -13.82 3.75
C GLU A 32 -7.76 -12.56 3.74
N LEU A 33 -9.06 -12.75 3.51
CA LEU A 33 -10.10 -11.73 3.65
C LEU A 33 -10.98 -12.08 4.85
N PHE A 34 -11.16 -11.13 5.76
CA PHE A 34 -11.92 -11.34 6.98
C PHE A 34 -12.76 -10.12 7.35
N ASP A 35 -13.83 -10.36 8.14
CA ASP A 35 -14.59 -9.31 8.80
C ASP A 35 -13.84 -8.85 10.05
N GLY A 36 -13.38 -7.61 10.06
CA GLY A 36 -12.67 -7.00 11.19
C GLY A 36 -13.57 -6.68 12.39
N GLY A 37 -14.89 -6.93 12.28
CA GLY A 37 -15.84 -6.74 13.38
C GLY A 37 -16.32 -5.29 13.57
N SER A 38 -15.98 -4.38 12.66
CA SER A 38 -16.45 -2.97 12.70
C SER A 38 -17.95 -2.81 12.43
N GLY A 39 -18.59 -3.84 11.86
CA GLY A 39 -19.98 -3.78 11.35
C GLY A 39 -20.10 -3.13 9.97
N PHE A 40 -18.99 -2.75 9.31
CA PHE A 40 -18.98 -2.15 7.99
C PHE A 40 -18.58 -3.11 6.87
N PHE A 41 -18.20 -4.34 7.19
CA PHE A 41 -17.67 -5.30 6.21
C PHE A 41 -18.64 -5.50 5.02
N ASP A 42 -19.92 -5.75 5.26
CA ASP A 42 -20.91 -5.96 4.21
C ASP A 42 -21.09 -4.72 3.31
N SER A 43 -21.08 -3.53 3.91
CA SER A 43 -21.22 -2.28 3.15
C SER A 43 -19.96 -1.98 2.35
N ALA A 44 -18.78 -2.25 2.89
CA ALA A 44 -17.49 -2.11 2.20
C ALA A 44 -17.40 -3.07 1.02
N CYS A 45 -17.75 -4.34 1.20
CA CYS A 45 -17.82 -5.35 0.15
C CYS A 45 -18.75 -4.93 -1.00
N ARG A 46 -19.96 -4.49 -0.67
CA ARG A 46 -20.94 -4.03 -1.66
C ARG A 46 -20.43 -2.83 -2.44
N ARG A 47 -19.94 -1.81 -1.72
CA ARG A 47 -19.42 -0.59 -2.34
C ARG A 47 -18.22 -0.89 -3.24
N PHE A 48 -17.32 -1.73 -2.81
CA PHE A 48 -16.14 -2.10 -3.60
C PHE A 48 -16.55 -2.84 -4.88
N ALA A 49 -17.49 -3.81 -4.81
CA ALA A 49 -18.03 -4.50 -5.97
C ALA A 49 -18.69 -3.54 -6.98
N GLU A 50 -19.49 -2.58 -6.51
CA GLU A 50 -20.11 -1.54 -7.36
C GLU A 50 -19.04 -0.73 -8.11
N LEU A 51 -18.02 -0.24 -7.41
CA LEU A 51 -16.93 0.55 -7.98
C LEU A 51 -16.06 -0.25 -8.95
N CYS A 52 -15.94 -1.56 -8.76
CA CYS A 52 -15.29 -2.47 -9.70
C CYS A 52 -16.16 -2.80 -10.94
N GLY A 53 -17.35 -2.23 -11.05
CA GLY A 53 -18.28 -2.47 -12.15
C GLY A 53 -19.02 -3.81 -12.08
N MET A 54 -19.09 -4.41 -10.89
CA MET A 54 -19.72 -5.70 -10.63
C MET A 54 -20.83 -5.60 -9.55
N PRO A 55 -21.84 -4.71 -9.75
CA PRO A 55 -22.90 -4.53 -8.77
C PRO A 55 -23.66 -5.86 -8.57
N GLY A 56 -23.98 -6.17 -7.32
CA GLY A 56 -24.68 -7.41 -6.96
C GLY A 56 -23.77 -8.61 -6.73
N THR A 57 -22.46 -8.50 -6.94
CA THR A 57 -21.52 -9.55 -6.54
C THR A 57 -21.40 -9.60 -5.01
N ASP A 58 -21.67 -10.76 -4.43
CA ASP A 58 -21.56 -10.98 -2.99
C ASP A 58 -20.11 -11.34 -2.60
N LEU A 59 -19.36 -10.35 -2.16
CA LEU A 59 -17.98 -10.52 -1.71
C LEU A 59 -17.88 -10.96 -0.24
N THR A 60 -18.97 -10.93 0.51
CA THR A 60 -18.97 -11.25 1.96
C THR A 60 -18.64 -12.72 2.24
N ARG A 61 -18.77 -13.57 1.23
CA ARG A 61 -18.44 -15.00 1.30
C ARG A 61 -16.99 -15.33 0.93
N CYS A 62 -16.27 -14.39 0.37
CA CYS A 62 -14.87 -14.58 0.07
C CYS A 62 -14.06 -14.71 1.37
N ARG A 63 -13.08 -15.61 1.36
CA ARG A 63 -12.18 -15.85 2.51
C ARG A 63 -10.72 -15.59 2.18
N SER A 64 -10.44 -15.20 0.95
CA SER A 64 -9.10 -14.83 0.49
C SER A 64 -9.18 -13.73 -0.55
N SER A 65 -8.08 -13.04 -0.75
CA SER A 65 -7.90 -12.08 -1.83
C SER A 65 -8.15 -12.73 -3.19
N ALA A 66 -7.65 -13.94 -3.40
CA ALA A 66 -7.90 -14.69 -4.65
C ALA A 66 -9.39 -14.87 -4.91
N ALA A 67 -10.16 -15.32 -3.91
CA ALA A 67 -11.60 -15.50 -4.05
C ALA A 67 -12.31 -14.17 -4.35
N LEU A 68 -11.90 -13.06 -3.72
CA LEU A 68 -12.44 -11.73 -3.96
C LEU A 68 -12.22 -11.28 -5.40
N TRP A 69 -10.98 -11.35 -5.89
CA TRP A 69 -10.64 -10.89 -7.24
C TRP A 69 -11.25 -11.78 -8.33
N HIS A 70 -11.34 -13.10 -8.11
CA HIS A 70 -12.06 -14.00 -9.01
C HIS A 70 -13.56 -13.70 -9.05
N ALA A 71 -14.20 -13.44 -7.90
CA ALA A 71 -15.60 -13.04 -7.87
C ALA A 71 -15.87 -11.73 -8.65
N LEU A 72 -14.88 -10.85 -8.72
CA LEU A 72 -14.89 -9.63 -9.53
C LEU A 72 -14.46 -9.87 -11.00
N GLY A 73 -14.18 -11.12 -11.42
CA GLY A 73 -13.75 -11.45 -12.77
C GLY A 73 -12.34 -10.98 -13.11
N ARG A 74 -11.45 -10.86 -12.11
CA ARG A 74 -10.05 -10.41 -12.28
C ARG A 74 -9.08 -11.57 -12.16
N ARG A 75 -7.95 -11.47 -12.88
CA ARG A 75 -6.81 -12.36 -12.69
C ARG A 75 -6.03 -11.92 -11.45
N ILE A 76 -5.58 -12.87 -10.66
CA ILE A 76 -4.70 -12.61 -9.53
C ILE A 76 -3.51 -13.57 -9.55
N VAL A 77 -2.39 -13.11 -9.00
CA VAL A 77 -1.23 -13.91 -8.60
C VAL A 77 -0.81 -13.47 -7.21
N SER A 78 -0.59 -14.40 -6.30
CA SER A 78 0.01 -14.15 -5.00
C SER A 78 1.45 -14.67 -5.00
N ILE A 79 2.40 -13.80 -4.63
CA ILE A 79 3.82 -14.20 -4.51
C ILE A 79 4.20 -14.32 -3.03
N ASP A 80 4.76 -15.46 -2.65
CA ASP A 80 5.16 -15.74 -1.27
C ASP A 80 6.23 -16.85 -1.25
N VAL A 81 6.85 -17.09 -0.10
CA VAL A 81 7.71 -18.25 0.18
C VAL A 81 6.92 -19.45 0.69
N VAL A 82 5.69 -19.22 1.13
CA VAL A 82 4.77 -20.26 1.61
C VAL A 82 3.39 -19.99 1.02
N GLY A 83 2.82 -20.97 0.35
CA GLY A 83 1.49 -20.85 -0.22
C GLY A 83 1.10 -22.06 -1.05
N ALA A 84 -0.10 -22.03 -1.57
CA ALA A 84 -0.64 -23.09 -2.42
C ALA A 84 -1.75 -22.57 -3.35
N GLY A 85 -2.08 -23.36 -4.38
CA GLY A 85 -3.14 -23.07 -5.33
C GLY A 85 -2.61 -22.57 -6.68
N ASP A 86 -3.54 -22.42 -7.63
CA ASP A 86 -3.21 -22.08 -9.02
C ASP A 86 -2.75 -20.62 -9.16
N ASP A 87 -3.19 -19.74 -8.26
CA ASP A 87 -2.81 -18.31 -8.22
C ASP A 87 -1.49 -18.07 -7.48
N PHE A 88 -0.91 -19.08 -6.86
CA PHE A 88 0.32 -18.95 -6.09
C PHE A 88 1.57 -19.08 -6.97
N ARG A 89 2.54 -18.22 -6.71
CA ARG A 89 3.89 -18.27 -7.30
C ARG A 89 4.92 -18.11 -6.20
N TYR A 90 5.78 -19.11 -6.06
CA TYR A 90 6.92 -18.99 -5.15
C TYR A 90 7.86 -17.87 -5.60
N LEU A 91 8.19 -16.98 -4.69
CA LEU A 91 9.20 -15.93 -4.86
C LEU A 91 9.73 -15.51 -3.47
N ASP A 92 11.02 -15.72 -3.22
CA ASP A 92 11.67 -15.23 -2.01
C ASP A 92 12.14 -13.79 -2.22
N LEU A 93 11.40 -12.83 -1.66
CA LEU A 93 11.69 -11.41 -1.76
C LEU A 93 13.02 -10.98 -1.13
N ASN A 94 13.68 -11.84 -0.34
CA ASN A 94 15.05 -11.60 0.13
C ASN A 94 16.10 -11.82 -0.97
N HIS A 95 15.84 -12.71 -1.93
CA HIS A 95 16.86 -13.24 -2.82
C HIS A 95 16.47 -13.21 -4.29
N ASP A 96 15.20 -13.44 -4.61
CA ASP A 96 14.76 -13.62 -5.98
C ASP A 96 14.45 -12.30 -6.67
N THR A 97 14.77 -12.23 -7.96
CA THR A 97 14.36 -11.12 -8.82
C THR A 97 13.02 -11.43 -9.47
N THR A 98 12.32 -10.39 -9.93
CA THR A 98 11.03 -10.54 -10.60
C THR A 98 11.16 -11.43 -11.84
N PRO A 99 10.39 -12.56 -11.91
CA PRO A 99 10.32 -13.40 -13.10
C PRO A 99 9.91 -12.60 -14.34
N VAL A 100 10.51 -12.93 -15.49
CA VAL A 100 10.29 -12.19 -16.75
C VAL A 100 8.82 -12.18 -17.16
N ASP A 101 8.11 -13.27 -16.94
CA ASP A 101 6.68 -13.44 -17.28
C ASP A 101 5.73 -12.63 -16.38
N LEU A 102 6.23 -12.10 -15.25
CA LEU A 102 5.46 -11.28 -14.32
C LEU A 102 5.78 -9.77 -14.43
N ARG A 103 6.83 -9.40 -15.15
CA ARG A 103 7.24 -7.98 -15.28
C ARG A 103 6.21 -7.18 -16.06
N GLY A 104 5.77 -6.07 -15.47
CA GLY A 104 4.77 -5.18 -16.05
C GLY A 104 3.43 -5.85 -16.34
N ALA A 105 3.09 -6.90 -15.59
CA ALA A 105 1.93 -7.73 -15.89
C ALA A 105 0.67 -7.34 -15.11
N PHE A 106 0.81 -6.46 -14.10
CA PHE A 106 -0.28 -6.19 -13.16
C PHE A 106 -0.71 -4.73 -13.15
N ASP A 107 -2.04 -4.53 -13.15
CA ASP A 107 -2.68 -3.22 -13.00
C ASP A 107 -2.61 -2.73 -11.56
N PHE A 108 -2.66 -3.67 -10.62
CA PHE A 108 -2.74 -3.40 -9.20
C PHE A 108 -1.82 -4.37 -8.44
N VAL A 109 -0.83 -3.84 -7.75
CA VAL A 109 0.11 -4.61 -6.92
C VAL A 109 -0.09 -4.21 -5.48
N THR A 110 -0.39 -5.17 -4.61
CA THR A 110 -0.64 -4.91 -3.19
C THR A 110 0.51 -5.39 -2.32
N ASN A 111 0.84 -4.60 -1.33
CA ASN A 111 1.77 -4.92 -0.24
C ASN A 111 1.07 -4.57 1.07
N ILE A 112 0.35 -5.53 1.63
CA ILE A 112 -0.47 -5.38 2.83
C ILE A 112 0.07 -6.29 3.91
N GLY A 113 0.79 -5.71 4.85
CA GLY A 113 1.35 -6.46 5.98
C GLY A 113 2.33 -7.57 5.57
N THR A 114 3.15 -7.37 4.53
CA THR A 114 4.10 -8.39 4.05
C THR A 114 5.54 -7.90 4.09
N SER A 115 5.81 -6.74 3.52
CA SER A 115 7.19 -6.26 3.33
C SER A 115 7.94 -6.01 4.64
N GLU A 116 7.26 -5.70 5.72
CA GLU A 116 7.87 -5.51 7.04
C GLU A 116 8.53 -6.76 7.60
N HIS A 117 8.18 -7.94 7.08
CA HIS A 117 8.76 -9.24 7.45
C HIS A 117 9.94 -9.63 6.56
N ILE A 118 10.28 -8.85 5.55
CA ILE A 118 11.34 -9.13 4.58
C ILE A 118 12.55 -8.25 4.88
N LEU A 119 13.73 -8.83 5.05
CA LEU A 119 14.93 -8.09 5.42
C LEU A 119 15.46 -7.24 4.24
N ASN A 120 15.39 -7.75 3.01
CA ASN A 120 15.87 -7.06 1.81
C ASN A 120 14.85 -6.08 1.24
N GLN A 121 14.68 -4.94 1.89
CA GLN A 121 13.71 -3.91 1.51
C GLN A 121 13.93 -3.33 0.11
N LEU A 122 15.18 -3.21 -0.30
CA LEU A 122 15.48 -2.72 -1.66
C LEU A 122 14.90 -3.64 -2.72
N ASN A 123 15.08 -4.96 -2.55
CA ASN A 123 14.55 -5.93 -3.49
C ASN A 123 13.01 -5.97 -3.48
N VAL A 124 12.37 -5.87 -2.31
CA VAL A 124 10.89 -5.76 -2.22
C VAL A 124 10.37 -4.61 -3.06
N LEU A 125 10.93 -3.41 -2.87
CA LEU A 125 10.48 -2.21 -3.60
C LEU A 125 10.76 -2.31 -5.12
N GLN A 126 11.88 -2.93 -5.50
CA GLN A 126 12.19 -3.20 -6.89
C GLN A 126 11.23 -4.23 -7.50
N VAL A 127 10.92 -5.32 -6.79
CA VAL A 127 9.97 -6.33 -7.25
C VAL A 127 8.58 -5.72 -7.44
N VAL A 128 8.09 -4.91 -6.50
CA VAL A 128 6.80 -4.19 -6.63
C VAL A 128 6.81 -3.31 -7.89
N HIS A 129 7.88 -2.55 -8.13
CA HIS A 129 8.04 -1.75 -9.34
C HIS A 129 7.99 -2.60 -10.60
N ASP A 130 8.76 -3.69 -10.63
CA ASP A 130 8.89 -4.56 -11.80
C ASP A 130 7.58 -5.30 -12.13
N LEU A 131 6.81 -5.71 -11.12
CA LEU A 131 5.49 -6.36 -11.30
C LEU A 131 4.47 -5.39 -11.89
N THR A 132 4.53 -4.12 -11.49
CA THR A 132 3.54 -3.11 -11.86
C THR A 132 3.77 -2.64 -13.30
N LYS A 133 2.73 -2.68 -14.13
CA LYS A 133 2.78 -2.13 -15.49
C LYS A 133 2.80 -0.60 -15.47
N CYS A 134 3.23 0.02 -16.57
CA CYS A 134 3.06 1.45 -16.77
C CYS A 134 1.57 1.83 -16.71
N GLY A 135 1.23 2.85 -15.93
CA GLY A 135 -0.15 3.24 -15.59
C GLY A 135 -0.76 2.45 -14.44
N GLY A 136 -0.17 1.35 -13.99
CA GLY A 136 -0.65 0.55 -12.87
C GLY A 136 -0.38 1.19 -11.50
N VAL A 137 -1.02 0.68 -10.47
CA VAL A 137 -0.98 1.21 -9.10
C VAL A 137 -0.35 0.21 -8.14
N MET A 138 0.54 0.71 -7.31
CA MET A 138 1.15 0.03 -6.17
C MET A 138 0.44 0.50 -4.90
N ALA A 139 -0.16 -0.43 -4.16
CA ALA A 139 -0.90 -0.18 -2.93
C ALA A 139 -0.12 -0.74 -1.73
N HIS A 140 0.39 0.15 -0.89
CA HIS A 140 1.13 -0.22 0.31
C HIS A 140 0.29 0.07 1.56
N ALA A 141 0.06 -0.95 2.39
CA ALA A 141 -0.50 -0.83 3.73
C ALA A 141 0.51 -1.48 4.70
N VAL A 142 1.27 -0.67 5.41
CA VAL A 142 2.46 -1.11 6.17
C VAL A 142 2.51 -0.44 7.54
N PRO A 143 3.11 -1.08 8.56
CA PRO A 143 3.24 -0.49 9.89
C PRO A 143 4.06 0.81 9.85
N THR A 144 3.64 1.83 10.58
CA THR A 144 4.35 3.11 10.69
C THR A 144 4.70 3.52 12.12
N GLY A 145 3.91 3.07 13.11
CA GLY A 145 4.16 3.32 14.53
C GLY A 145 3.63 2.18 15.37
N GLY A 146 4.10 2.06 16.59
CA GLY A 146 3.78 0.90 17.42
C GLY A 146 4.33 -0.39 16.85
N TYR A 147 3.50 -1.42 16.76
CA TYR A 147 3.82 -2.73 16.18
C TYR A 147 5.13 -3.36 16.70
N CYS A 148 5.44 -3.10 17.99
CA CYS A 148 6.65 -3.62 18.61
C CYS A 148 6.64 -5.14 18.66
N GLY A 149 7.56 -5.79 17.91
CA GLY A 149 7.63 -7.24 17.81
C GLY A 149 6.74 -7.87 16.75
N HIS A 150 6.10 -7.08 15.87
CA HIS A 150 5.31 -7.59 14.76
C HIS A 150 6.19 -7.97 13.56
N GLY A 151 6.97 -7.04 13.03
CA GLY A 151 7.87 -7.23 11.90
C GLY A 151 9.26 -6.66 12.16
N PHE A 152 10.13 -6.68 11.14
CA PHE A 152 11.46 -6.10 11.22
C PHE A 152 11.44 -4.59 11.04
N PHE A 153 10.44 -4.05 10.31
CA PHE A 153 10.42 -2.65 9.88
C PHE A 153 9.10 -1.97 10.20
N ASN A 154 9.20 -0.72 10.63
CA ASN A 154 8.16 0.28 10.56
C ASN A 154 8.57 1.31 9.49
N TYR A 155 7.60 1.77 8.71
CA TYR A 155 7.83 2.67 7.59
C TYR A 155 7.37 4.09 7.92
N ASN A 156 8.03 5.07 7.33
CA ASN A 156 7.55 6.43 7.36
C ASN A 156 7.17 6.92 5.96
N LEU A 157 6.31 7.94 5.91
CA LEU A 157 5.83 8.49 4.64
C LEU A 157 6.96 9.03 3.76
N LYS A 158 8.07 9.49 4.37
CA LYS A 158 9.23 10.01 3.63
C LYS A 158 9.85 8.97 2.71
N LEU A 159 9.85 7.68 3.09
CA LEU A 159 10.32 6.62 2.20
C LEU A 159 9.53 6.62 0.88
N PHE A 160 8.20 6.57 0.95
CA PHE A 160 7.34 6.47 -0.22
C PHE A 160 7.33 7.75 -1.07
N THR A 161 7.37 8.93 -0.44
CA THR A 161 7.45 10.20 -1.18
C THR A 161 8.81 10.39 -1.87
N THR A 162 9.90 9.93 -1.23
CA THR A 162 11.23 9.98 -1.85
C THR A 162 11.36 8.93 -2.96
N LEU A 163 10.78 7.74 -2.76
CA LEU A 163 10.70 6.69 -3.79
C LEU A 163 9.89 7.16 -5.00
N ALA A 164 8.73 7.80 -4.77
CA ALA A 164 7.90 8.38 -5.82
C ALA A 164 8.66 9.42 -6.63
N LYS A 165 9.39 10.31 -5.96
CA LYS A 165 10.25 11.30 -6.64
C LYS A 165 11.36 10.66 -7.46
N ALA A 166 12.03 9.62 -6.93
CA ALA A 166 13.14 8.96 -7.62
C ALA A 166 12.72 8.22 -8.90
N ASN A 167 11.47 7.69 -8.90
CA ASN A 167 10.93 6.87 -9.97
C ASN A 167 9.82 7.56 -10.78
N GLU A 168 9.57 8.84 -10.52
CA GLU A 168 8.54 9.63 -11.21
C GLU A 168 7.14 9.03 -11.06
N TYR A 169 6.84 8.45 -9.87
CA TYR A 169 5.50 7.96 -9.58
C TYR A 169 4.60 9.11 -9.15
N ASP A 170 3.33 9.03 -9.50
CA ASP A 170 2.31 9.87 -8.88
C ASP A 170 1.90 9.26 -7.52
N CYS A 171 1.96 10.05 -6.48
CA CYS A 171 1.34 9.70 -5.20
C CYS A 171 -0.15 10.06 -5.28
N LEU A 172 -1.01 9.06 -5.49
CA LEU A 172 -2.45 9.27 -5.70
C LEU A 172 -3.16 9.61 -4.40
N ASP A 173 -2.86 8.87 -3.33
CA ASP A 173 -3.45 9.11 -2.01
C ASP A 173 -2.56 8.55 -0.89
N THR A 174 -2.71 9.12 0.31
CA THR A 174 -2.02 8.65 1.51
C THR A 174 -2.94 8.73 2.71
N TRP A 175 -2.96 7.66 3.51
CA TRP A 175 -3.75 7.56 4.73
C TRP A 175 -2.89 7.07 5.87
N ILE A 176 -3.30 7.38 7.09
CA ILE A 176 -2.78 6.77 8.31
C ILE A 176 -3.96 6.22 9.07
N ALA A 177 -3.91 4.93 9.39
CA ALA A 177 -4.82 4.30 10.34
C ALA A 177 -4.11 4.20 11.69
N VAL A 178 -4.82 4.57 12.75
CA VAL A 178 -4.36 4.42 14.14
C VAL A 178 -5.34 3.50 14.83
N GLU A 179 -4.86 2.39 15.39
CA GLU A 179 -5.67 1.54 16.26
C GLU A 179 -5.86 2.27 17.58
N GLU A 180 -7.10 2.51 17.96
CA GLU A 180 -7.43 3.09 19.26
C GLU A 180 -8.25 2.11 20.07
N GLU A 181 -7.85 1.86 21.30
CA GLU A 181 -8.77 1.32 22.30
C GLU A 181 -9.88 2.37 22.51
N THR A 182 -11.10 1.97 22.25
CA THR A 182 -12.28 2.82 22.19
C THR A 182 -12.54 3.55 23.49
N HIS A 183 -12.04 4.76 23.66
CA HIS A 183 -12.54 5.71 24.64
C HIS A 183 -12.53 7.14 24.09
N GLY A 184 -13.61 7.50 23.40
CA GLY A 184 -14.11 8.86 23.46
C GLY A 184 -13.50 9.90 22.54
N LEU A 185 -12.94 9.55 21.38
CA LEU A 185 -12.48 10.52 20.41
C LEU A 185 -13.50 10.70 19.28
N ARG A 186 -13.90 11.94 19.06
CA ARG A 186 -14.77 12.30 17.95
C ARG A 186 -14.04 12.13 16.64
N PRO A 187 -14.62 11.42 15.66
CA PRO A 187 -14.10 11.36 14.31
C PRO A 187 -14.48 12.63 13.54
N ASP A 188 -13.80 13.75 13.78
CA ASP A 188 -13.96 14.93 12.91
C ASP A 188 -13.30 14.71 11.52
N ILE A 189 -12.74 13.52 11.29
CA ILE A 189 -11.87 13.29 10.14
C ILE A 189 -12.43 12.28 9.15
N ILE A 190 -13.22 11.30 9.55
CA ILE A 190 -14.01 10.47 8.62
C ILE A 190 -15.15 9.80 9.40
N ASP A 191 -16.38 10.14 9.07
CA ASP A 191 -17.61 9.45 9.53
C ASP A 191 -17.68 7.95 9.10
N PHE A 192 -16.60 7.42 8.58
CA PHE A 192 -16.55 6.11 7.95
C PHE A 192 -16.23 4.98 8.89
N LEU A 193 -15.53 5.23 9.98
CA LEU A 193 -15.03 4.18 10.85
C LEU A 193 -15.49 4.41 12.27
N ARG A 194 -16.65 3.90 12.61
CA ARG A 194 -17.03 3.58 13.97
C ARG A 194 -16.45 2.21 14.29
N GLY A 195 -15.18 2.17 14.61
CA GLY A 195 -14.43 0.99 15.00
C GLY A 195 -13.17 1.43 15.72
N ASP A 196 -12.32 0.50 16.06
CA ASP A 196 -11.09 0.71 16.81
C ASP A 196 -9.99 1.45 16.02
N HIS A 197 -10.31 1.97 14.81
CA HIS A 197 -9.34 2.58 13.90
C HIS A 197 -9.78 3.99 13.51
N LEU A 198 -8.86 4.96 13.67
CA LEU A 198 -8.97 6.29 13.08
C LEU A 198 -8.12 6.35 11.81
N MET A 199 -8.74 6.74 10.69
CA MET A 199 -8.03 6.94 9.43
C MET A 199 -7.91 8.42 9.09
N PHE A 200 -6.71 8.84 8.75
CA PHE A 200 -6.38 10.20 8.34
C PHE A 200 -5.98 10.19 6.86
N ARG A 201 -6.84 10.75 6.02
CA ARG A 201 -6.63 10.81 4.57
C ARG A 201 -5.81 12.03 4.17
N ASN A 202 -5.12 11.92 3.04
CA ASN A 202 -4.34 13.01 2.42
C ASN A 202 -3.27 13.58 3.36
N VAL A 203 -2.56 12.71 4.04
CA VAL A 203 -1.36 13.09 4.79
C VAL A 203 -0.28 13.47 3.76
N ARG A 204 -0.34 14.71 3.27
CA ARG A 204 0.57 15.19 2.22
C ARG A 204 1.93 15.54 2.80
N ALA A 205 2.98 15.02 2.19
CA ALA A 205 4.32 15.59 2.30
C ALA A 205 4.40 16.84 1.38
N GLY A 206 3.80 17.95 1.79
CA GLY A 206 3.84 19.21 1.06
C GLY A 206 4.91 20.18 1.61
N PRO A 207 5.17 21.30 0.94
CA PRO A 207 6.12 22.32 1.41
C PRO A 207 5.75 22.96 2.77
N GLY A 208 4.59 22.61 3.31
CA GLY A 208 4.16 22.99 4.66
C GLY A 208 4.33 21.88 5.70
N HIS A 209 5.12 20.87 5.43
CA HIS A 209 5.43 19.70 6.27
C HIS A 209 4.23 18.88 6.79
N PRO A 210 4.14 17.59 6.44
CA PRO A 210 3.23 16.64 7.09
C PRO A 210 3.52 16.48 8.58
N LEU A 211 4.68 16.94 9.05
CA LEU A 211 5.04 17.01 10.46
C LEU A 211 4.06 17.84 11.29
N VAL A 212 3.31 18.77 10.72
CA VAL A 212 2.29 19.52 11.48
C VAL A 212 1.10 18.60 11.78
N VAL A 213 0.65 17.83 10.81
CA VAL A 213 -0.40 16.83 11.04
C VAL A 213 0.13 15.71 11.93
N PHE A 214 1.36 15.25 11.71
CA PHE A 214 2.03 14.29 12.58
C PHE A 214 2.28 14.85 13.98
N GLY A 215 2.57 16.13 14.13
CA GLY A 215 2.77 16.78 15.43
C GLY A 215 1.53 16.69 16.31
N ASP A 216 0.36 16.95 15.75
CA ASP A 216 -0.92 16.87 16.46
C ASP A 216 -1.32 15.42 16.77
N LEU A 217 -0.87 14.48 15.95
CA LEU A 217 -1.11 13.05 16.11
C LEU A 217 -0.02 12.33 16.92
N ALA A 218 1.15 12.94 17.11
CA ALA A 218 2.30 12.34 17.77
C ALA A 218 2.00 11.71 19.14
N PRO A 219 1.14 12.28 20.00
CA PRO A 219 0.76 11.61 21.26
C PRO A 219 0.01 10.31 21.05
N ARG A 220 -0.80 10.20 19.99
CA ARG A 220 -1.59 9.00 19.63
C ARG A 220 -0.69 7.92 19.02
N PHE A 221 0.22 8.28 18.14
CA PHE A 221 1.23 7.37 17.57
C PHE A 221 2.15 6.72 18.61
N LYS A 222 2.35 7.36 19.77
CA LYS A 222 3.19 6.81 20.83
C LYS A 222 2.50 5.72 21.65
N ALA A 223 1.19 5.68 21.63
CA ALA A 223 0.40 4.80 22.49
C ALA A 223 -0.22 3.63 21.72
N ASN A 224 -0.42 3.76 20.40
CA ASN A 224 -1.21 2.84 19.60
C ASN A 224 -0.46 2.38 18.36
N ASP A 225 -0.80 1.18 17.89
CA ASP A 225 -0.34 0.67 16.61
C ASP A 225 -0.93 1.52 15.49
N SER A 226 -0.13 1.81 14.47
CA SER A 226 -0.56 2.63 13.35
C SER A 226 0.02 2.14 12.04
N SER A 227 -0.82 2.17 11.00
CA SER A 227 -0.48 1.74 9.65
C SER A 227 -0.50 2.91 8.67
N LEU A 228 0.46 2.92 7.76
CA LEU A 228 0.57 3.86 6.66
C LEU A 228 0.04 3.20 5.39
N TYR A 229 -0.88 3.89 4.72
CA TYR A 229 -1.50 3.48 3.47
C TYR A 229 -1.08 4.44 2.37
N VAL A 230 -0.52 3.93 1.27
CA VAL A 230 -0.01 4.75 0.17
C VAL A 230 -0.37 4.13 -1.16
N PHE A 231 -0.97 4.92 -2.08
CA PHE A 231 -1.13 4.55 -3.48
C PHE A 231 -0.12 5.30 -4.35
N LEU A 232 0.69 4.56 -5.08
CA LEU A 232 1.63 5.08 -6.05
C LEU A 232 1.28 4.57 -7.45
N ARG A 233 1.14 5.49 -8.43
CA ARG A 233 0.96 5.12 -9.83
C ARG A 233 2.29 5.15 -10.55
N LYS A 234 2.65 4.05 -11.22
CA LYS A 234 3.83 3.96 -12.07
C LYS A 234 3.58 4.65 -13.41
N ASN A 235 4.38 5.65 -13.75
CA ASN A 235 4.17 6.46 -14.96
C ASN A 235 5.07 6.07 -16.14
N SER A 236 6.09 5.22 -15.92
CA SER A 236 7.01 4.80 -16.98
C SER A 236 7.56 3.40 -16.75
N ASP A 237 8.07 2.77 -17.80
CA ASP A 237 8.79 1.49 -17.73
C ASP A 237 10.30 1.68 -17.54
N ALA A 238 10.75 2.86 -17.08
CA ALA A 238 12.14 3.09 -16.72
C ALA A 238 12.58 2.12 -15.61
N PRO A 239 13.85 1.70 -15.61
CA PRO A 239 14.36 0.84 -14.52
C PRO A 239 14.19 1.48 -13.15
N PHE A 240 13.90 0.64 -12.17
CA PHE A 240 13.79 1.06 -10.77
C PHE A 240 15.01 1.83 -10.29
N ARG A 241 14.78 2.91 -9.57
CA ARG A 241 15.83 3.74 -8.94
C ARG A 241 15.65 3.72 -7.43
N ALA A 242 16.68 3.30 -6.72
CA ALA A 242 16.70 3.39 -5.26
C ALA A 242 16.56 4.86 -4.82
N ALA A 243 15.68 5.10 -3.85
CA ALA A 243 15.53 6.41 -3.26
C ALA A 243 16.76 6.78 -2.42
N VAL A 244 17.20 8.02 -2.51
CA VAL A 244 18.29 8.57 -1.68
C VAL A 244 17.75 9.73 -0.88
N ASP A 245 17.81 9.60 0.45
CA ASP A 245 17.51 10.70 1.37
C ASP A 245 18.73 11.64 1.44
N VAL A 246 18.59 12.80 0.82
CA VAL A 246 19.56 13.89 0.92
C VAL A 246 18.97 14.91 1.87
N ALA A 247 19.24 14.74 3.18
CA ALA A 247 18.77 15.65 4.19
C ALA A 247 19.17 17.09 3.84
N ASP A 248 18.18 17.96 3.58
CA ASP A 248 18.22 19.42 3.48
C ASP A 248 19.40 20.06 2.70
N ARG A 249 20.10 19.30 1.86
CA ARG A 249 21.13 19.87 1.01
C ARG A 249 20.51 20.33 -0.32
N PRO A 250 20.84 21.55 -0.79
CA PRO A 250 20.41 21.99 -2.11
C PRO A 250 20.83 20.97 -3.18
N GLN A 251 19.92 20.62 -4.09
CA GLN A 251 20.15 19.64 -5.17
C GLN A 251 21.43 19.94 -5.97
N THR A 252 21.79 21.23 -6.10
CA THR A 252 23.00 21.72 -6.78
C THR A 252 24.32 21.22 -6.16
N SER A 253 24.37 20.91 -4.85
CA SER A 253 25.59 20.42 -4.21
C SER A 253 25.83 18.93 -4.48
N PHE A 254 24.80 18.16 -4.82
CA PHE A 254 24.91 16.73 -5.07
C PHE A 254 25.36 16.44 -6.51
N GLU A 255 24.85 17.21 -7.47
CA GLU A 255 25.27 17.13 -8.88
C GLU A 255 26.75 17.52 -9.03
N ASN A 256 27.18 18.57 -8.31
CA ASN A 256 28.57 18.99 -8.31
C ASN A 256 29.52 17.96 -7.69
N THR A 257 29.07 17.24 -6.64
CA THR A 257 29.89 16.18 -6.00
C THR A 257 30.03 14.95 -6.90
N ARG A 258 28.97 14.60 -7.64
CA ARG A 258 28.99 13.49 -8.61
C ARG A 258 29.88 13.80 -9.82
N ALA A 259 29.82 15.03 -10.32
CA ALA A 259 30.68 15.50 -11.42
C ALA A 259 32.15 15.55 -10.97
N ALA A 260 32.45 15.98 -9.74
CA ALA A 260 33.80 16.02 -9.20
C ALA A 260 34.37 14.62 -8.87
N ALA A 261 33.53 13.62 -8.64
CA ALA A 261 33.96 12.25 -8.37
C ALA A 261 34.18 11.39 -9.63
N GLY A 262 33.96 11.94 -10.82
CA GLY A 262 34.23 11.26 -12.10
C GLY A 262 33.38 10.02 -12.37
N ARG A 263 32.16 9.97 -11.81
CA ARG A 263 31.23 8.85 -11.93
C ARG A 263 29.94 9.24 -12.65
#